data_887448ecb0c6be4530328741495223f8
#
_entry.id   887448ecb0c6be4530328741495223f8
#
_cell.length_a   1.000
_cell.length_b   1.000
_cell.length_c   1.000
_cell.angle_alpha   90.00
_cell.angle_beta   90.00
_cell.angle_gamma   90.00
#
_symmetry.space_group_name_H-M   'P 1'
#
loop_
_entity.id
_entity.type
_entity.pdbx_description
1 polymer ?
#
loop_
_entity_poly.entity_id
_entity_poly.type
_entity_poly.pdbx_seq_one_letter_code
_entity_poly.pdbx_strand_id
1 'polypeptide(L)'
;MDATERVSPAGSVPVDAPPAGAGRRGGRVVGLALACHPGPALAVTALACALALGSGLGGPRSALVTAAVLTGQLSVGWCNDAYDARRDARAGRRGKPAADGTVGAGAVWAAATVALAVCVPLSLACGVLAGTVHLAAVAAAWLYNLRLKATALSWLPYVAGFGALPAAVALSLPGGPAPRWWTVAAGALLGFAAHLADTLPDIAADRAAGIRGLPHRLGDTGTRLLLPLPLLGATAVLALGPPGPVDAGGAAALVLAGAAALAGPVLGRRWRKAALAGAVAVAAVDLALLLVRGVAAA
;
A
#
# COMPACT_ATOMS: atom_id res chain seq x y z
N MET A 1 77.77 24.46 22.33
CA MET A 1 76.85 24.97 23.38
C MET A 1 75.47 24.91 22.83
N ASP A 2 74.79 23.87 23.18
CA ASP A 2 73.54 23.45 22.59
C ASP A 2 72.44 23.70 23.63
N ALA A 3 71.45 24.52 23.30
CA ALA A 3 70.30 24.86 24.11
C ALA A 3 69.04 24.34 23.42
N THR A 4 68.68 23.09 23.71
CA THR A 4 67.46 22.46 23.31
C THR A 4 66.31 22.93 24.21
N GLU A 5 65.50 23.81 23.69
CA GLU A 5 64.23 24.29 24.29
C GLU A 5 63.14 23.22 24.14
N ARG A 6 62.66 22.64 25.25
CA ARG A 6 61.58 21.67 25.27
C ARG A 6 60.25 22.42 25.25
N VAL A 7 59.52 22.35 24.15
CA VAL A 7 58.15 22.78 24.06
C VAL A 7 57.26 21.72 24.69
N SER A 8 56.52 22.11 25.74
CA SER A 8 55.50 21.29 26.43
C SER A 8 54.23 21.19 25.56
N PRO A 9 53.62 20.00 25.38
CA PRO A 9 52.37 19.94 24.60
C PRO A 9 51.19 20.48 25.42
N ALA A 10 50.48 21.45 24.84
CA ALA A 10 49.25 22.02 25.36
C ALA A 10 48.18 20.93 25.58
N GLY A 11 47.56 20.99 26.78
CA GLY A 11 46.50 20.07 27.18
C GLY A 11 45.31 20.07 26.24
N SER A 12 44.95 18.89 25.78
CA SER A 12 43.70 18.64 25.07
C SER A 12 42.51 18.84 26.01
N VAL A 13 41.66 19.84 25.70
CA VAL A 13 40.34 20.02 26.34
C VAL A 13 39.50 18.82 25.95
N PRO A 14 38.84 18.11 26.89
CA PRO A 14 37.90 17.06 26.56
C PRO A 14 36.68 17.71 25.87
N VAL A 15 36.44 17.40 24.60
CA VAL A 15 35.17 17.71 23.94
C VAL A 15 34.15 16.78 24.57
N ASP A 16 33.25 17.35 25.38
CA ASP A 16 32.11 16.65 25.93
C ASP A 16 31.31 15.97 24.80
N ALA A 17 31.41 14.67 24.70
CA ALA A 17 30.60 13.88 23.79
C ALA A 17 29.13 13.99 24.24
N PRO A 18 28.18 14.32 23.35
CA PRO A 18 26.78 14.41 23.72
C PRO A 18 26.29 13.06 24.25
N PRO A 19 25.31 13.04 25.18
CA PRO A 19 24.83 11.82 25.82
C PRO A 19 24.31 10.84 24.77
N ALA A 20 24.96 9.69 24.66
CA ALA A 20 24.81 8.67 23.61
C ALA A 20 23.43 7.95 23.58
N GLY A 21 22.46 8.37 24.37
CA GLY A 21 21.17 7.69 24.55
C GLY A 21 19.99 8.31 23.81
N ALA A 22 19.90 9.64 23.71
CA ALA A 22 18.72 10.32 23.17
C ALA A 22 18.65 10.27 21.63
N GLY A 23 19.78 10.44 20.94
CA GLY A 23 19.85 10.39 19.48
C GLY A 23 19.57 8.99 18.90
N ARG A 24 19.97 7.92 19.63
CA ARG A 24 19.72 6.53 19.20
C ARG A 24 18.25 6.13 19.37
N ARG A 25 17.54 6.62 20.39
CA ARG A 25 16.12 6.33 20.61
C ARG A 25 15.26 7.03 19.57
N GLY A 26 15.49 8.30 19.27
CA GLY A 26 14.80 9.05 18.23
C GLY A 26 14.96 8.41 16.84
N GLY A 27 16.19 8.00 16.49
CA GLY A 27 16.46 7.30 15.23
C GLY A 27 15.72 5.97 15.10
N ARG A 28 15.58 5.20 16.20
CA ARG A 28 14.83 3.93 16.19
C ARG A 28 13.33 4.10 16.01
N VAL A 29 12.72 5.11 16.65
CA VAL A 29 11.29 5.39 16.49
C VAL A 29 10.97 5.82 15.05
N VAL A 30 11.75 6.74 14.51
CA VAL A 30 11.63 7.17 13.11
C VAL A 30 11.88 6.00 12.15
N GLY A 31 12.90 5.18 12.41
CA GLY A 31 13.18 3.98 11.62
C GLY A 31 12.01 2.99 11.65
N LEU A 32 11.40 2.74 12.81
CA LEU A 32 10.24 1.86 12.90
C LEU A 32 9.03 2.44 12.14
N ALA A 33 8.79 3.75 12.25
CA ALA A 33 7.72 4.43 11.50
C ALA A 33 7.95 4.35 9.98
N LEU A 34 9.19 4.43 9.51
CA LEU A 34 9.51 4.30 8.08
C LEU A 34 9.41 2.84 7.58
N ALA A 35 9.73 1.86 8.44
CA ALA A 35 9.70 0.44 8.12
C ALA A 35 8.27 -0.09 7.83
N CYS A 36 7.20 0.61 8.27
CA CYS A 36 5.82 0.21 7.95
C CYS A 36 5.35 0.63 6.56
N HIS A 37 6.18 1.29 5.75
CA HIS A 37 5.80 1.86 4.46
C HIS A 37 4.63 2.87 4.59
N PRO A 38 4.82 4.02 5.26
CA PRO A 38 3.74 4.89 5.70
C PRO A 38 2.89 5.43 4.55
N GLY A 39 3.46 5.65 3.36
CA GLY A 39 2.71 6.13 2.19
C GLY A 39 1.54 5.19 1.81
N PRO A 40 1.81 3.95 1.40
CA PRO A 40 0.76 2.97 1.10
C PRO A 40 -0.17 2.70 2.30
N ALA A 41 0.36 2.57 3.52
CA ALA A 41 -0.44 2.32 4.71
C ALA A 41 -1.48 3.43 4.96
N LEU A 42 -1.07 4.69 4.87
CA LEU A 42 -1.97 5.84 5.03
C LEU A 42 -2.96 5.95 3.87
N ALA A 43 -2.55 5.69 2.63
CA ALA A 43 -3.43 5.76 1.46
C ALA A 43 -4.59 4.76 1.57
N VAL A 44 -4.30 3.48 1.88
CA VAL A 44 -5.34 2.45 2.04
C VAL A 44 -6.22 2.73 3.26
N THR A 45 -5.64 3.22 4.36
CA THR A 45 -6.39 3.59 5.57
C THR A 45 -7.32 4.78 5.31
N ALA A 46 -6.84 5.81 4.61
CA ALA A 46 -7.67 6.95 4.21
C ALA A 46 -8.81 6.56 3.29
N LEU A 47 -8.56 5.65 2.33
CA LEU A 47 -9.59 5.09 1.48
C LEU A 47 -10.66 4.35 2.30
N ALA A 48 -10.26 3.49 3.24
CA ALA A 48 -11.20 2.79 4.12
C ALA A 48 -12.06 3.76 4.94
N CYS A 49 -11.42 4.80 5.50
CA CYS A 49 -12.12 5.87 6.23
C CYS A 49 -13.14 6.58 5.34
N ALA A 50 -12.74 6.98 4.14
CA ALA A 50 -13.61 7.66 3.18
C ALA A 50 -14.78 6.78 2.74
N LEU A 51 -14.55 5.49 2.47
CA LEU A 51 -15.60 4.54 2.15
C LEU A 51 -16.58 4.35 3.33
N ALA A 52 -16.07 4.24 4.54
CA ALA A 52 -16.89 4.08 5.74
C ALA A 52 -17.80 5.31 5.97
N LEU A 53 -17.23 6.51 5.94
CA LEU A 53 -17.95 7.76 6.10
C LEU A 53 -18.93 8.00 4.95
N GLY A 54 -18.49 7.82 3.69
CA GLY A 54 -19.32 7.98 2.50
C GLY A 54 -20.48 6.99 2.40
N SER A 55 -20.37 5.84 3.08
CA SER A 55 -21.45 4.84 3.17
C SER A 55 -22.41 5.09 4.35
N GLY A 56 -22.25 6.20 5.06
CA GLY A 56 -23.14 6.56 6.18
C GLY A 56 -22.81 5.84 7.50
N LEU A 57 -21.64 5.22 7.62
CA LEU A 57 -21.23 4.62 8.87
C LEU A 57 -20.94 5.74 9.90
N GLY A 58 -21.58 5.70 11.06
CA GLY A 58 -21.42 6.73 12.09
C GLY A 58 -19.98 6.85 12.59
N GLY A 59 -19.60 8.02 13.12
CA GLY A 59 -18.22 8.36 13.50
C GLY A 59 -17.47 7.29 14.31
N PRO A 60 -18.02 6.77 15.42
CA PRO A 60 -17.32 5.74 16.20
C PRO A 60 -17.07 4.45 15.44
N ARG A 61 -18.01 4.01 14.61
CA ARG A 61 -17.83 2.81 13.76
C ARG A 61 -16.84 3.05 12.63
N SER A 62 -16.89 4.23 11.99
CA SER A 62 -15.88 4.61 10.98
C SER A 62 -14.48 4.66 11.57
N ALA A 63 -14.33 5.18 12.79
CA ALA A 63 -13.06 5.18 13.51
C ALA A 63 -12.56 3.75 13.79
N LEU A 64 -13.47 2.84 14.20
CA LEU A 64 -13.13 1.44 14.42
C LEU A 64 -12.66 0.73 13.15
N VAL A 65 -13.40 0.87 12.02
CA VAL A 65 -12.99 0.34 10.72
C VAL A 65 -11.63 0.90 10.31
N THR A 66 -11.44 2.20 10.45
CA THR A 66 -10.17 2.88 10.13
C THR A 66 -9.01 2.34 10.98
N ALA A 67 -9.22 2.15 12.28
CA ALA A 67 -8.21 1.61 13.19
C ALA A 67 -7.88 0.14 12.87
N ALA A 68 -8.87 -0.68 12.54
CA ALA A 68 -8.67 -2.05 12.11
C ALA A 68 -7.82 -2.12 10.82
N VAL A 69 -8.16 -1.31 9.82
CA VAL A 69 -7.40 -1.25 8.56
C VAL A 69 -6.00 -0.71 8.80
N LEU A 70 -5.83 0.37 9.58
CA LEU A 70 -4.51 0.92 9.89
C LEU A 70 -3.60 -0.13 10.55
N THR A 71 -4.10 -0.82 11.58
CA THR A 71 -3.29 -1.84 12.27
C THR A 71 -2.95 -3.02 11.37
N GLY A 72 -3.86 -3.41 10.48
CA GLY A 72 -3.60 -4.38 9.41
C GLY A 72 -2.49 -3.91 8.47
N GLN A 73 -2.57 -2.68 7.96
CA GLN A 73 -1.56 -2.11 7.06
C GLN A 73 -0.19 -1.98 7.73
N LEU A 74 -0.14 -1.54 8.99
CA LEU A 74 1.09 -1.49 9.76
C LEU A 74 1.72 -2.87 9.91
N SER A 75 0.91 -3.89 10.23
CA SER A 75 1.40 -5.27 10.37
C SER A 75 1.99 -5.81 9.07
N VAL A 76 1.34 -5.54 7.93
CA VAL A 76 1.79 -5.94 6.59
C VAL A 76 3.07 -5.24 6.18
N GLY A 77 3.17 -3.92 6.42
CA GLY A 77 4.35 -3.12 6.10
C GLY A 77 5.58 -3.57 6.90
N TRP A 78 5.44 -3.73 8.22
CA TRP A 78 6.52 -4.24 9.05
C TRP A 78 6.90 -5.69 8.72
N CYS A 79 5.94 -6.56 8.40
CA CYS A 79 6.22 -7.91 7.92
C CYS A 79 7.08 -7.88 6.65
N ASN A 80 6.77 -7.00 5.69
CA ASN A 80 7.54 -6.83 4.47
C ASN A 80 8.99 -6.46 4.77
N ASP A 81 9.21 -5.38 5.54
CA ASP A 81 10.55 -4.86 5.82
C ASP A 81 11.40 -5.85 6.63
N ALA A 82 10.80 -6.52 7.63
CA ALA A 82 11.48 -7.52 8.45
C ALA A 82 11.86 -8.79 7.66
N TYR A 83 10.95 -9.28 6.80
CA TYR A 83 11.19 -10.46 5.98
C TYR A 83 12.27 -10.21 4.91
N ASP A 84 12.25 -9.03 4.31
CA ASP A 84 13.17 -8.66 3.24
C ASP A 84 14.52 -8.14 3.74
N ALA A 85 14.69 -7.86 5.04
CA ALA A 85 15.86 -7.19 5.62
C ALA A 85 17.20 -7.77 5.14
N ARG A 86 17.36 -9.10 5.17
CA ARG A 86 18.61 -9.76 4.74
C ARG A 86 18.86 -9.64 3.24
N ARG A 87 17.81 -9.72 2.43
CA ARG A 87 17.90 -9.58 0.97
C ARG A 87 18.23 -8.14 0.59
N ASP A 88 17.54 -7.18 1.18
CA ASP A 88 17.68 -5.76 0.90
C ASP A 88 19.07 -5.25 1.38
N ALA A 89 19.59 -5.76 2.49
CA ALA A 89 20.97 -5.50 2.94
C ALA A 89 22.01 -6.00 1.92
N ARG A 90 21.85 -7.23 1.41
CA ARG A 90 22.76 -7.79 0.37
C ARG A 90 22.68 -7.02 -0.95
N ALA A 91 21.51 -6.49 -1.29
CA ALA A 91 21.29 -5.68 -2.48
C ALA A 91 21.70 -4.21 -2.32
N GLY A 92 22.18 -3.80 -1.14
CA GLY A 92 22.59 -2.42 -0.83
C GLY A 92 21.43 -1.40 -0.93
N ARG A 93 20.17 -1.83 -0.72
CA ARG A 93 19.01 -0.96 -0.79
C ARG A 93 19.05 0.06 0.34
N ARG A 94 19.01 1.36 -0.04
CA ARG A 94 18.96 2.49 0.90
C ARG A 94 17.52 2.80 1.31
N GLY A 95 17.35 3.39 2.51
CA GLY A 95 16.02 3.80 3.02
C GLY A 95 15.15 2.63 3.49
N LYS A 96 15.77 1.51 3.83
CA LYS A 96 15.16 0.31 4.43
C LYS A 96 15.70 0.11 5.85
N PRO A 97 15.00 0.62 6.88
CA PRO A 97 15.50 0.66 8.26
C PRO A 97 15.90 -0.69 8.86
N ALA A 98 15.24 -1.78 8.46
CA ALA A 98 15.64 -3.13 8.89
C ALA A 98 16.89 -3.65 8.16
N ALA A 99 17.13 -3.20 6.92
CA ALA A 99 18.26 -3.62 6.12
C ALA A 99 19.55 -2.82 6.45
N ASP A 100 19.43 -1.51 6.73
CA ASP A 100 20.55 -0.63 7.09
C ASP A 100 20.92 -0.68 8.58
N GLY A 101 20.17 -1.44 9.39
CA GLY A 101 20.45 -1.64 10.82
C GLY A 101 19.97 -0.52 11.73
N THR A 102 19.28 0.52 11.23
CA THR A 102 18.67 1.59 12.02
C THR A 102 17.71 1.01 13.07
N VAL A 103 16.94 -0.03 12.67
CA VAL A 103 16.09 -0.83 13.56
C VAL A 103 16.41 -2.30 13.34
N GLY A 104 16.62 -3.04 14.44
CA GLY A 104 16.86 -4.48 14.34
C GLY A 104 15.65 -5.21 13.76
N ALA A 105 15.86 -6.14 12.83
CA ALA A 105 14.80 -6.92 12.19
C ALA A 105 13.88 -7.63 13.21
N GLY A 106 14.40 -8.07 14.34
CA GLY A 106 13.61 -8.65 15.44
C GLY A 106 12.61 -7.66 16.05
N ALA A 107 12.97 -6.38 16.18
CA ALA A 107 12.06 -5.34 16.68
C ALA A 107 10.96 -5.04 15.64
N VAL A 108 11.28 -5.06 14.35
CA VAL A 108 10.30 -4.87 13.27
C VAL A 108 9.33 -6.06 13.20
N TRP A 109 9.83 -7.30 13.39
CA TRP A 109 8.98 -8.49 13.51
C TRP A 109 8.04 -8.42 14.73
N ALA A 110 8.56 -7.97 15.89
CA ALA A 110 7.73 -7.79 17.09
C ALA A 110 6.63 -6.74 16.83
N ALA A 111 6.95 -5.61 16.18
CA ALA A 111 5.96 -4.60 15.80
C ALA A 111 4.89 -5.17 14.85
N ALA A 112 5.30 -5.95 13.84
CA ALA A 112 4.38 -6.60 12.90
C ALA A 112 3.40 -7.54 13.60
N THR A 113 3.91 -8.38 14.52
CA THR A 113 3.06 -9.34 15.27
C THR A 113 2.16 -8.65 16.29
N VAL A 114 2.63 -7.61 16.98
CA VAL A 114 1.80 -6.82 17.90
C VAL A 114 0.69 -6.10 17.13
N ALA A 115 1.00 -5.47 15.99
CA ALA A 115 0.00 -4.80 15.17
C ALA A 115 -1.05 -5.80 14.64
N LEU A 116 -0.63 -7.01 14.22
CA LEU A 116 -1.55 -8.08 13.82
C LEU A 116 -2.42 -8.53 14.99
N ALA A 117 -1.85 -8.71 16.19
CA ALA A 117 -2.60 -9.11 17.38
C ALA A 117 -3.65 -8.06 17.79
N VAL A 118 -3.36 -6.76 17.59
CA VAL A 118 -4.33 -5.66 17.80
C VAL A 118 -5.35 -5.60 16.65
N CYS A 119 -4.94 -5.87 15.41
CA CYS A 119 -5.82 -5.88 14.24
C CYS A 119 -6.95 -6.91 14.38
N VAL A 120 -6.67 -8.09 14.95
CA VAL A 120 -7.68 -9.16 15.06
C VAL A 120 -8.93 -8.73 15.86
N PRO A 121 -8.83 -8.27 17.13
CA PRO A 121 -10.02 -7.87 17.88
C PRO A 121 -10.68 -6.62 17.28
N LEU A 122 -9.93 -5.65 16.76
CA LEU A 122 -10.50 -4.46 16.10
C LEU A 122 -11.32 -4.86 14.87
N SER A 123 -10.82 -5.78 14.06
CA SER A 123 -11.54 -6.28 12.88
C SER A 123 -12.83 -7.00 13.26
N LEU A 124 -12.77 -7.90 14.24
CA LEU A 124 -13.95 -8.65 14.70
C LEU A 124 -14.99 -7.75 15.37
N ALA A 125 -14.56 -6.66 16.03
CA ALA A 125 -15.45 -5.65 16.60
C ALA A 125 -16.24 -4.87 15.53
N CYS A 126 -15.77 -4.82 14.27
CA CYS A 126 -16.54 -4.28 13.14
C CYS A 126 -17.74 -5.16 12.73
N GLY A 127 -17.82 -6.36 13.27
CA GLY A 127 -18.76 -7.43 12.93
C GLY A 127 -18.01 -8.69 12.50
N VAL A 128 -18.51 -9.85 12.90
CA VAL A 128 -17.79 -11.12 12.68
C VAL A 128 -17.49 -11.34 11.18
N LEU A 129 -18.48 -11.17 10.32
CA LEU A 129 -18.31 -11.39 8.87
C LEU A 129 -17.41 -10.29 8.25
N ALA A 130 -17.63 -9.03 8.61
CA ALA A 130 -16.79 -7.92 8.17
C ALA A 130 -15.32 -8.12 8.58
N GLY A 131 -15.12 -8.47 9.85
CA GLY A 131 -13.79 -8.74 10.41
C GLY A 131 -13.11 -9.94 9.76
N THR A 132 -13.84 -11.02 9.50
CA THR A 132 -13.29 -12.19 8.82
C THR A 132 -12.83 -11.85 7.40
N VAL A 133 -13.62 -11.08 6.64
CA VAL A 133 -13.25 -10.63 5.30
C VAL A 133 -12.00 -9.76 5.35
N HIS A 134 -11.93 -8.80 6.30
CA HIS A 134 -10.74 -7.97 6.46
C HIS A 134 -9.49 -8.78 6.87
N LEU A 135 -9.63 -9.69 7.84
CA LEU A 135 -8.51 -10.54 8.28
C LEU A 135 -8.04 -11.49 7.19
N ALA A 136 -8.94 -11.99 6.33
CA ALA A 136 -8.55 -12.78 5.17
C ALA A 136 -7.70 -11.94 4.18
N ALA A 137 -8.05 -10.66 3.98
CA ALA A 137 -7.25 -9.74 3.18
C ALA A 137 -5.86 -9.48 3.80
N VAL A 138 -5.79 -9.26 5.12
CA VAL A 138 -4.50 -9.11 5.84
C VAL A 138 -3.67 -10.39 5.72
N ALA A 139 -4.27 -11.56 5.88
CA ALA A 139 -3.59 -12.84 5.71
C ALA A 139 -3.06 -13.04 4.28
N ALA A 140 -3.84 -12.65 3.26
CA ALA A 140 -3.39 -12.67 1.86
C ALA A 140 -2.19 -11.73 1.64
N ALA A 141 -2.17 -10.53 2.24
CA ALA A 141 -1.06 -9.60 2.16
C ALA A 141 0.20 -10.12 2.91
N TRP A 142 0.04 -10.79 4.04
CA TRP A 142 1.14 -11.51 4.68
C TRP A 142 1.68 -12.64 3.80
N LEU A 143 0.79 -13.43 3.19
CA LEU A 143 1.17 -14.49 2.26
C LEU A 143 1.90 -13.94 1.02
N TYR A 144 1.50 -12.75 0.54
CA TYR A 144 2.25 -12.04 -0.49
C TYR A 144 3.70 -11.81 -0.06
N ASN A 145 3.92 -11.20 1.10
CA ASN A 145 5.26 -10.90 1.60
C ASN A 145 6.12 -12.15 1.79
N LEU A 146 5.52 -13.21 2.35
CA LEU A 146 6.25 -14.42 2.74
C LEU A 146 6.49 -15.38 1.56
N ARG A 147 5.59 -15.44 0.57
CA ARG A 147 5.62 -16.48 -0.47
C ARG A 147 5.30 -15.99 -1.87
N LEU A 148 4.20 -15.26 -2.07
CA LEU A 148 3.60 -15.08 -3.39
C LEU A 148 4.28 -14.01 -4.24
N LYS A 149 4.97 -13.01 -3.66
CA LYS A 149 5.59 -11.92 -4.40
C LYS A 149 6.60 -12.37 -5.45
N ALA A 150 7.24 -13.52 -5.25
CA ALA A 150 8.18 -14.11 -6.19
C ALA A 150 7.54 -15.11 -7.18
N THR A 151 6.21 -15.25 -7.19
CA THR A 151 5.49 -16.20 -8.04
C THR A 151 4.60 -15.51 -9.07
N ALA A 152 4.09 -16.27 -10.05
CA ALA A 152 3.12 -15.77 -11.03
C ALA A 152 1.80 -15.30 -10.38
N LEU A 153 1.51 -15.73 -9.15
CA LEU A 153 0.32 -15.36 -8.37
C LEU A 153 0.51 -14.10 -7.53
N SER A 154 1.60 -13.33 -7.74
CA SER A 154 1.90 -12.12 -6.97
C SER A 154 0.79 -11.04 -7.02
N TRP A 155 -0.06 -11.06 -8.03
CA TRP A 155 -1.19 -10.14 -8.19
C TRP A 155 -2.38 -10.48 -7.30
N LEU A 156 -2.55 -11.76 -6.94
CA LEU A 156 -3.75 -12.26 -6.25
C LEU A 156 -4.01 -11.60 -4.89
N PRO A 157 -3.01 -11.38 -4.01
CA PRO A 157 -3.22 -10.70 -2.74
C PRO A 157 -3.67 -9.25 -2.87
N TYR A 158 -3.22 -8.53 -3.90
CA TYR A 158 -3.69 -7.17 -4.18
C TYR A 158 -5.16 -7.16 -4.62
N VAL A 159 -5.54 -8.07 -5.52
CA VAL A 159 -6.93 -8.26 -5.95
C VAL A 159 -7.82 -8.61 -4.75
N ALA A 160 -7.39 -9.56 -3.92
CA ALA A 160 -8.14 -9.96 -2.74
C ALA A 160 -8.26 -8.82 -1.71
N GLY A 161 -7.15 -8.12 -1.42
CA GLY A 161 -7.11 -7.04 -0.44
C GLY A 161 -7.97 -5.85 -0.82
N PHE A 162 -7.82 -5.36 -2.04
CA PHE A 162 -8.59 -4.21 -2.50
C PHE A 162 -10.06 -4.55 -2.76
N GLY A 163 -10.38 -5.76 -3.24
CA GLY A 163 -11.76 -6.23 -3.36
C GLY A 163 -12.45 -6.45 -2.02
N ALA A 164 -11.70 -6.91 -1.01
CA ALA A 164 -12.23 -7.09 0.33
C ALA A 164 -12.53 -5.77 1.05
N LEU A 165 -11.87 -4.66 0.69
CA LEU A 165 -12.05 -3.38 1.38
C LEU A 165 -13.49 -2.85 1.31
N PRO A 166 -14.12 -2.65 0.13
CA PRO A 166 -15.52 -2.26 0.06
C PRO A 166 -16.47 -3.30 0.66
N ALA A 167 -16.13 -4.59 0.56
CA ALA A 167 -16.93 -5.66 1.16
C ALA A 167 -16.93 -5.59 2.69
N ALA A 168 -15.77 -5.42 3.31
CA ALA A 168 -15.64 -5.28 4.77
C ALA A 168 -16.36 -4.05 5.29
N VAL A 169 -16.29 -2.91 4.57
CA VAL A 169 -17.02 -1.68 4.92
C VAL A 169 -18.53 -1.90 4.84
N ALA A 170 -19.06 -2.49 3.75
CA ALA A 170 -20.47 -2.79 3.60
C ALA A 170 -21.00 -3.69 4.74
N LEU A 171 -20.28 -4.76 5.02
CA LEU A 171 -20.62 -5.70 6.09
C LEU A 171 -20.50 -5.10 7.51
N SER A 172 -19.80 -3.98 7.67
CA SER A 172 -19.70 -3.25 8.94
C SER A 172 -20.89 -2.31 9.17
N LEU A 173 -21.72 -2.05 8.16
CA LEU A 173 -22.92 -1.22 8.29
C LEU A 173 -23.95 -1.90 9.19
N PRO A 174 -24.88 -1.14 9.81
CA PRO A 174 -26.00 -1.72 10.55
C PRO A 174 -26.79 -2.73 9.71
N GLY A 175 -27.03 -3.92 10.26
CA GLY A 175 -27.66 -5.02 9.53
C GLY A 175 -26.74 -5.85 8.64
N GLY A 176 -25.48 -5.43 8.45
CA GLY A 176 -24.50 -6.16 7.65
C GLY A 176 -24.96 -6.42 6.21
N PRO A 177 -25.37 -5.39 5.44
CA PRO A 177 -25.91 -5.58 4.11
C PRO A 177 -24.87 -6.20 3.17
N ALA A 178 -25.36 -6.95 2.17
CA ALA A 178 -24.49 -7.53 1.16
C ALA A 178 -23.73 -6.42 0.39
N PRO A 179 -22.41 -6.60 0.16
CA PRO A 179 -21.66 -5.65 -0.64
C PRO A 179 -22.16 -5.67 -2.10
N ARG A 180 -22.19 -4.51 -2.72
CA ARG A 180 -22.51 -4.40 -4.15
C ARG A 180 -21.37 -5.06 -4.95
N TRP A 181 -21.71 -6.02 -5.81
CA TRP A 181 -20.72 -6.80 -6.56
C TRP A 181 -19.77 -5.92 -7.38
N TRP A 182 -20.28 -4.84 -7.97
CA TRP A 182 -19.47 -3.92 -8.79
C TRP A 182 -18.44 -3.14 -7.98
N THR A 183 -18.70 -2.82 -6.72
CA THR A 183 -17.72 -2.14 -5.87
C THR A 183 -16.58 -3.11 -5.48
N VAL A 184 -16.93 -4.37 -5.23
CA VAL A 184 -15.95 -5.44 -4.97
C VAL A 184 -15.10 -5.71 -6.21
N ALA A 185 -15.75 -5.83 -7.38
CA ALA A 185 -15.06 -6.07 -8.65
C ALA A 185 -14.16 -4.88 -9.03
N ALA A 186 -14.64 -3.65 -8.86
CA ALA A 186 -13.82 -2.45 -9.10
C ALA A 186 -12.64 -2.38 -8.14
N GLY A 187 -12.84 -2.63 -6.84
CA GLY A 187 -11.76 -2.73 -5.87
C GLY A 187 -10.71 -3.77 -6.28
N ALA A 188 -11.14 -4.96 -6.69
CA ALA A 188 -10.27 -6.04 -7.16
C ALA A 188 -9.44 -5.63 -8.38
N LEU A 189 -10.05 -4.95 -9.36
CA LEU A 189 -9.37 -4.44 -10.56
C LEU A 189 -8.40 -3.32 -10.22
N LEU A 190 -8.77 -2.39 -9.34
CA LEU A 190 -7.88 -1.35 -8.81
C LEU A 190 -6.70 -1.97 -8.05
N GLY A 191 -6.91 -3.04 -7.28
CA GLY A 191 -5.85 -3.79 -6.63
C GLY A 191 -4.88 -4.41 -7.63
N PHE A 192 -5.39 -4.98 -8.72
CA PHE A 192 -4.52 -5.49 -9.79
C PHE A 192 -3.70 -4.37 -10.43
N ALA A 193 -4.31 -3.23 -10.74
CA ALA A 193 -3.60 -2.06 -11.26
C ALA A 193 -2.55 -1.55 -10.29
N ALA A 194 -2.89 -1.47 -8.99
CA ALA A 194 -1.96 -1.06 -7.93
C ALA A 194 -0.74 -1.98 -7.88
N HIS A 195 -0.92 -3.31 -7.96
CA HIS A 195 0.19 -4.26 -8.02
C HIS A 195 1.13 -4.02 -9.21
N LEU A 196 0.56 -3.79 -10.41
CA LEU A 196 1.34 -3.49 -11.60
C LEU A 196 2.12 -2.18 -11.44
N ALA A 197 1.47 -1.13 -10.92
CA ALA A 197 2.05 0.19 -10.75
C ALA A 197 3.13 0.22 -9.68
N ASP A 198 2.90 -0.44 -8.54
CA ASP A 198 3.83 -0.54 -7.42
C ASP A 198 5.12 -1.26 -7.80
N THR A 199 5.01 -2.34 -8.56
CA THR A 199 6.17 -3.15 -8.96
C THR A 199 6.96 -2.53 -10.13
N LEU A 200 6.32 -1.71 -10.97
CA LEU A 200 6.88 -1.22 -12.23
C LEU A 200 8.23 -0.50 -12.08
N PRO A 201 8.46 0.38 -11.08
CA PRO A 201 9.75 1.06 -10.91
C PRO A 201 10.89 0.11 -10.56
N ASP A 202 10.58 -0.99 -9.89
CA ASP A 202 11.56 -1.88 -9.26
C ASP A 202 11.83 -3.17 -10.06
N ILE A 203 11.15 -3.39 -11.21
CA ILE A 203 11.24 -4.64 -12.00
C ILE A 203 12.69 -5.07 -12.25
N ALA A 204 13.57 -4.15 -12.65
CA ALA A 204 14.96 -4.48 -12.97
C ALA A 204 15.75 -4.90 -11.71
N ALA A 205 15.61 -4.14 -10.62
CA ALA A 205 16.29 -4.39 -9.34
C ALA A 205 15.78 -5.68 -8.68
N ASP A 206 14.46 -5.90 -8.72
CA ASP A 206 13.83 -7.08 -8.16
C ASP A 206 14.21 -8.36 -8.92
N ARG A 207 14.29 -8.28 -10.26
CA ARG A 207 14.78 -9.40 -11.08
C ARG A 207 16.23 -9.77 -10.73
N ALA A 208 17.09 -8.77 -10.51
CA ALA A 208 18.47 -9.00 -10.07
C ALA A 208 18.52 -9.63 -8.66
N ALA A 209 17.55 -9.30 -7.79
CA ALA A 209 17.38 -9.91 -6.47
C ALA A 209 16.64 -11.27 -6.47
N GLY A 210 16.32 -11.82 -7.66
CA GLY A 210 15.68 -13.14 -7.82
C GLY A 210 14.17 -13.15 -7.70
N ILE A 211 13.49 -11.99 -7.61
CA ILE A 211 12.02 -11.90 -7.58
C ILE A 211 11.47 -12.08 -8.99
N ARG A 212 10.45 -12.95 -9.12
CA ARG A 212 9.85 -13.32 -10.41
C ARG A 212 8.33 -13.36 -10.35
N GLY A 213 7.71 -12.33 -9.75
CA GLY A 213 6.28 -12.11 -9.75
C GLY A 213 5.73 -11.86 -11.16
N LEU A 214 4.42 -11.71 -11.30
CA LEU A 214 3.76 -11.49 -12.60
C LEU A 214 4.38 -10.30 -13.37
N PRO A 215 4.51 -9.06 -12.79
CA PRO A 215 5.09 -7.93 -13.52
C PRO A 215 6.54 -8.19 -13.96
N HIS A 216 7.32 -8.90 -13.12
CA HIS A 216 8.69 -9.27 -13.47
C HIS A 216 8.76 -10.22 -14.66
N ARG A 217 7.77 -11.12 -14.83
CA ARG A 217 7.67 -12.04 -15.98
C ARG A 217 7.26 -11.31 -17.25
N LEU A 218 6.34 -10.35 -17.13
CA LEU A 218 5.89 -9.49 -18.25
C LEU A 218 6.99 -8.51 -18.72
N GLY A 219 7.87 -8.09 -17.78
CA GLY A 219 8.83 -7.04 -18.00
C GLY A 219 8.21 -5.64 -18.01
N ASP A 220 9.05 -4.62 -18.14
CA ASP A 220 8.64 -3.21 -18.10
C ASP A 220 7.58 -2.88 -19.15
N THR A 221 7.82 -3.27 -20.41
CA THR A 221 6.91 -2.99 -21.52
C THR A 221 5.57 -3.71 -21.35
N GLY A 222 5.58 -5.01 -21.03
CA GLY A 222 4.35 -5.78 -20.86
C GLY A 222 3.52 -5.27 -19.67
N THR A 223 4.17 -4.89 -18.57
CA THR A 223 3.50 -4.33 -17.40
C THR A 223 2.86 -2.97 -17.71
N ARG A 224 3.56 -2.09 -18.45
CA ARG A 224 2.99 -0.79 -18.89
C ARG A 224 1.81 -0.94 -19.83
N LEU A 225 1.84 -1.93 -20.73
CA LEU A 225 0.73 -2.20 -21.66
C LEU A 225 -0.48 -2.81 -20.93
N LEU A 226 -0.24 -3.61 -19.90
CA LEU A 226 -1.32 -4.25 -19.13
C LEU A 226 -1.99 -3.29 -18.14
N LEU A 227 -1.24 -2.34 -17.57
CA LEU A 227 -1.72 -1.44 -16.49
C LEU A 227 -3.03 -0.68 -16.81
N PRO A 228 -3.27 -0.13 -18.02
CA PRO A 228 -4.53 0.55 -18.33
C PRO A 228 -5.76 -0.36 -18.33
N LEU A 229 -5.60 -1.65 -18.62
CA LEU A 229 -6.75 -2.55 -18.78
C LEU A 229 -7.57 -2.75 -17.49
N PRO A 230 -6.97 -3.07 -16.32
CA PRO A 230 -7.72 -3.17 -15.09
C PRO A 230 -8.31 -1.82 -14.63
N LEU A 231 -7.67 -0.68 -14.93
CA LEU A 231 -8.22 0.64 -14.65
C LEU A 231 -9.48 0.90 -15.48
N LEU A 232 -9.41 0.71 -16.79
CA LEU A 232 -10.57 0.84 -17.68
C LEU A 232 -11.70 -0.14 -17.31
N GLY A 233 -11.33 -1.35 -16.92
CA GLY A 233 -12.26 -2.35 -16.40
C GLY A 233 -12.95 -1.87 -15.13
N ALA A 234 -12.24 -1.25 -14.20
CA ALA A 234 -12.81 -0.68 -12.98
C ALA A 234 -13.78 0.45 -13.29
N THR A 235 -13.41 1.38 -14.18
CA THR A 235 -14.33 2.44 -14.67
C THR A 235 -15.58 1.84 -15.27
N ALA A 236 -15.44 0.85 -16.16
CA ALA A 236 -16.58 0.20 -16.81
C ALA A 236 -17.51 -0.48 -15.80
N VAL A 237 -16.95 -1.22 -14.84
CA VAL A 237 -17.72 -1.89 -13.79
C VAL A 237 -18.43 -0.89 -12.89
N LEU A 238 -17.81 0.22 -12.52
CA LEU A 238 -18.43 1.26 -11.70
C LEU A 238 -19.51 2.04 -12.47
N ALA A 239 -19.34 2.24 -13.76
CA ALA A 239 -20.31 2.97 -14.59
C ALA A 239 -21.52 2.12 -15.00
N LEU A 240 -21.29 0.84 -15.34
CA LEU A 240 -22.28 -0.06 -15.92
C LEU A 240 -22.87 -1.08 -14.92
N GLY A 241 -22.21 -1.29 -13.79
CA GLY A 241 -22.61 -2.27 -12.77
C GLY A 241 -23.87 -1.88 -11.98
N PRO A 242 -24.08 -0.60 -11.62
CA PRO A 242 -25.34 -0.18 -10.98
C PRO A 242 -26.55 -0.47 -11.86
N PRO A 243 -27.71 -0.85 -11.27
CA PRO A 243 -28.91 -1.09 -12.05
C PRO A 243 -29.45 0.21 -12.66
N GLY A 244 -30.00 0.13 -13.85
CA GLY A 244 -30.57 1.25 -14.59
C GLY A 244 -29.66 1.85 -15.67
N PRO A 245 -30.07 2.95 -16.30
CA PRO A 245 -29.26 3.61 -17.32
C PRO A 245 -28.00 4.23 -16.72
N VAL A 246 -26.95 4.33 -17.54
CA VAL A 246 -25.70 5.00 -17.13
C VAL A 246 -26.00 6.47 -16.83
N ASP A 247 -25.69 6.89 -15.61
CA ASP A 247 -25.85 8.29 -15.23
C ASP A 247 -24.74 9.19 -15.81
N ALA A 248 -24.92 10.51 -15.70
CA ALA A 248 -23.96 11.48 -16.23
C ALA A 248 -22.56 11.31 -15.64
N GLY A 249 -22.44 10.92 -14.35
CA GLY A 249 -21.16 10.67 -13.69
C GLY A 249 -20.43 9.47 -14.28
N GLY A 250 -21.16 8.35 -14.49
CA GLY A 250 -20.60 7.16 -15.12
C GLY A 250 -20.21 7.40 -16.58
N ALA A 251 -21.05 8.13 -17.34
CA ALA A 251 -20.75 8.50 -18.72
C ALA A 251 -19.48 9.39 -18.80
N ALA A 252 -19.38 10.41 -17.95
CA ALA A 252 -18.21 11.28 -17.87
C ALA A 252 -16.94 10.50 -17.53
N ALA A 253 -17.02 9.58 -16.56
CA ALA A 253 -15.89 8.74 -16.17
C ALA A 253 -15.42 7.83 -17.31
N LEU A 254 -16.34 7.20 -18.07
CA LEU A 254 -15.99 6.38 -19.23
C LEU A 254 -15.27 7.20 -20.31
N VAL A 255 -15.74 8.43 -20.58
CA VAL A 255 -15.12 9.34 -21.54
C VAL A 255 -13.73 9.75 -21.08
N LEU A 256 -13.59 10.16 -19.80
CA LEU A 256 -12.30 10.60 -19.24
C LEU A 256 -11.29 9.46 -19.19
N ALA A 257 -11.71 8.27 -18.75
CA ALA A 257 -10.83 7.11 -18.70
C ALA A 257 -10.42 6.65 -20.10
N GLY A 258 -11.34 6.63 -21.05
CA GLY A 258 -11.04 6.33 -22.45
C GLY A 258 -10.07 7.34 -23.06
N ALA A 259 -10.31 8.64 -22.85
CA ALA A 259 -9.41 9.70 -23.32
C ALA A 259 -8.01 9.59 -22.71
N ALA A 260 -7.90 9.31 -21.41
CA ALA A 260 -6.63 9.13 -20.73
C ALA A 260 -5.87 7.90 -21.24
N ALA A 261 -6.58 6.80 -21.51
CA ALA A 261 -5.99 5.58 -22.07
C ALA A 261 -5.47 5.78 -23.50
N LEU A 262 -6.20 6.54 -24.32
CA LEU A 262 -5.77 6.88 -25.69
C LEU A 262 -4.64 7.93 -25.71
N ALA A 263 -4.66 8.89 -24.80
CA ALA A 263 -3.63 9.91 -24.69
C ALA A 263 -2.27 9.34 -24.23
N GLY A 264 -2.29 8.31 -23.38
CA GLY A 264 -1.08 7.68 -22.84
C GLY A 264 -0.07 7.25 -23.91
N PRO A 265 -0.44 6.42 -24.91
CA PRO A 265 0.43 6.01 -26.00
C PRO A 265 0.88 7.15 -26.91
N VAL A 266 0.02 8.14 -27.16
CA VAL A 266 0.30 9.29 -28.05
C VAL A 266 1.28 10.26 -27.39
N LEU A 267 1.01 10.65 -26.13
CA LEU A 267 1.85 11.56 -25.36
C LEU A 267 3.09 10.87 -24.79
N GLY A 268 3.04 9.58 -24.53
CA GLY A 268 4.14 8.78 -23.98
C GLY A 268 5.38 8.74 -24.86
N ARG A 269 5.24 8.94 -26.18
CA ARG A 269 6.38 9.14 -27.10
C ARG A 269 7.14 10.44 -26.86
N ARG A 270 6.46 11.50 -26.40
CA ARG A 270 7.03 12.80 -26.10
C ARG A 270 7.37 13.00 -24.61
N TRP A 271 6.59 12.40 -23.70
CA TRP A 271 6.70 12.58 -22.25
C TRP A 271 6.71 11.23 -21.54
N ARG A 272 7.86 10.80 -21.10
CA ARG A 272 8.04 9.48 -20.41
C ARG A 272 7.11 9.27 -19.21
N LYS A 273 6.60 10.36 -18.60
CA LYS A 273 5.69 10.34 -17.44
C LYS A 273 4.20 10.40 -17.81
N ALA A 274 3.84 10.64 -19.08
CA ALA A 274 2.44 10.87 -19.47
C ALA A 274 1.57 9.63 -19.29
N ALA A 275 2.09 8.44 -19.60
CA ALA A 275 1.35 7.19 -19.42
C ALA A 275 1.05 6.92 -17.93
N LEU A 276 2.01 7.19 -17.05
CA LEU A 276 1.80 7.05 -15.60
C LEU A 276 0.81 8.11 -15.08
N ALA A 277 0.93 9.36 -15.54
CA ALA A 277 -0.02 10.42 -15.17
C ALA A 277 -1.45 10.09 -15.62
N GLY A 278 -1.62 9.53 -16.83
CA GLY A 278 -2.91 9.04 -17.31
C GLY A 278 -3.48 7.93 -16.43
N ALA A 279 -2.67 6.93 -16.07
CA ALA A 279 -3.09 5.87 -15.16
C ALA A 279 -3.51 6.39 -13.78
N VAL A 280 -2.77 7.34 -13.22
CA VAL A 280 -3.11 8.00 -11.95
C VAL A 280 -4.42 8.77 -12.07
N ALA A 281 -4.65 9.48 -13.19
CA ALA A 281 -5.88 10.21 -13.43
C ALA A 281 -7.10 9.26 -13.50
N VAL A 282 -6.99 8.14 -14.23
CA VAL A 282 -8.07 7.13 -14.29
C VAL A 282 -8.33 6.53 -12.91
N ALA A 283 -7.28 6.16 -12.17
CA ALA A 283 -7.42 5.63 -10.81
C ALA A 283 -8.12 6.63 -9.87
N ALA A 284 -7.85 7.93 -10.01
CA ALA A 284 -8.51 8.97 -9.23
C ALA A 284 -10.01 9.11 -9.58
N VAL A 285 -10.37 9.01 -10.86
CA VAL A 285 -11.76 8.98 -11.33
C VAL A 285 -12.49 7.75 -10.79
N ASP A 286 -11.88 6.57 -10.87
CA ASP A 286 -12.45 5.33 -10.36
C ASP A 286 -12.69 5.39 -8.86
N LEU A 287 -11.74 5.96 -8.13
CA LEU A 287 -11.84 6.14 -6.69
C LEU A 287 -12.98 7.11 -6.33
N ALA A 288 -13.10 8.22 -7.06
CA ALA A 288 -14.21 9.17 -6.88
C ALA A 288 -15.57 8.51 -7.15
N LEU A 289 -15.68 7.74 -8.23
CA LEU A 289 -16.91 6.98 -8.54
C LEU A 289 -17.22 5.96 -7.44
N LEU A 290 -16.24 5.21 -6.98
CA LEU A 290 -16.42 4.23 -5.92
C LEU A 290 -16.96 4.88 -4.64
N LEU A 291 -16.42 6.05 -4.26
CA LEU A 291 -16.86 6.80 -3.10
C LEU A 291 -18.29 7.33 -3.26
N VAL A 292 -18.63 7.86 -4.44
CA VAL A 292 -19.98 8.42 -4.72
C VAL A 292 -21.05 7.33 -4.79
N ARG A 293 -20.70 6.17 -5.34
CA ARG A 293 -21.65 5.05 -5.53
C ARG A 293 -21.99 4.30 -4.23
N GLY A 294 -21.16 4.42 -3.20
CA GLY A 294 -21.30 3.68 -1.95
C GLY A 294 -21.06 2.17 -2.12
N VAL A 295 -20.93 1.45 -1.02
CA VAL A 295 -20.47 0.05 -1.01
C VAL A 295 -21.57 -0.99 -0.75
N ALA A 296 -22.72 -0.58 -0.20
CA ALA A 296 -23.80 -1.49 0.20
C ALA A 296 -25.03 -1.38 -0.72
N ALA A 297 -25.73 -2.49 -0.87
CA ALA A 297 -27.08 -2.46 -1.42
C ALA A 297 -28.00 -1.70 -0.44
N ALA A 298 -28.87 -0.86 -0.99
CA ALA A 298 -29.90 -0.16 -0.22
C ALA A 298 -30.96 -1.14 0.28
#